data_52cc0797a3087147ee38c5b4772a63fe
#
_entry.id   52cc0797a3087147ee38c5b4772a63fe
#
_cell.length_a   1.000
_cell.length_b   1.000
_cell.length_c   1.000
_cell.angle_alpha   90.00
_cell.angle_beta   90.00
_cell.angle_gamma   90.00
#
_symmetry.space_group_name_H-M   'P 1'
#
loop_
_entity.id
_entity.type
_entity.pdbx_description
1 polymer ?
#
loop_
_entity_poly.entity_id
_entity_poly.type
_entity_poly.pdbx_seq_one_letter_code
_entity_poly.pdbx_strand_id
1 'polypeptide(L)'
;MVRDFGIMFFQDFLLLVCVYLFLMPLHVMEKKKIKNGLILFGAWCVMLAARLLIPAIGEHLIAEFFMRFVITMIAVGLISKKISWEMIYCTVWPLIVYHCINIIWNSLHRVSVIEQQPRVLQYLFSLLFFAAMYLLLSITLFRWLPRNGFYQAGPRRTLSAAAVLFLSLFSYYNFYQNRGESNLAVLVQLYCVTFLYLQAELFKKSEVKQEYTLMERMWYQQ
;
A
#
# COMPACT_ATOMS: atom_id res chain seq x y z
N MET A 1 3.58 -19.89 -15.03
CA MET A 1 3.28 -18.52 -15.48
C MET A 1 4.52 -17.69 -15.17
N VAL A 2 5.34 -17.36 -16.17
CA VAL A 2 6.52 -16.51 -15.99
C VAL A 2 5.99 -15.11 -15.71
N ARG A 3 6.16 -14.64 -14.47
CA ARG A 3 5.83 -13.25 -14.13
C ARG A 3 6.79 -12.36 -14.90
N ASP A 4 6.24 -11.46 -15.72
CA ASP A 4 7.05 -10.54 -16.49
C ASP A 4 7.81 -9.58 -15.57
N PHE A 5 9.14 -9.72 -15.57
CA PHE A 5 10.05 -8.95 -14.71
C PHE A 5 9.83 -7.43 -14.82
N GLY A 6 9.51 -6.94 -16.03
CA GLY A 6 9.24 -5.52 -16.24
C GLY A 6 7.99 -5.00 -15.54
N ILE A 7 6.91 -5.80 -15.49
CA ILE A 7 5.69 -5.44 -14.77
C ILE A 7 5.96 -5.42 -13.26
N MET A 8 6.68 -6.39 -12.73
CA MET A 8 7.03 -6.44 -11.30
C MET A 8 7.91 -5.27 -10.88
N PHE A 9 8.87 -4.90 -11.72
CA PHE A 9 9.72 -3.73 -11.53
C PHE A 9 8.90 -2.44 -11.36
N PHE A 10 7.94 -2.24 -12.26
CA PHE A 10 7.06 -1.08 -12.21
C PHE A 10 6.11 -1.11 -11.01
N GLN A 11 5.58 -2.27 -10.65
CA GLN A 11 4.72 -2.46 -9.50
C GLN A 11 5.42 -2.12 -8.18
N ASP A 12 6.69 -2.51 -8.01
CA ASP A 12 7.45 -2.16 -6.82
C ASP A 12 7.74 -0.66 -6.73
N PHE A 13 8.01 -0.03 -7.86
CA PHE A 13 8.14 1.43 -7.92
C PHE A 13 6.85 2.12 -7.45
N LEU A 14 5.71 1.70 -7.97
CA LEU A 14 4.42 2.26 -7.60
C LEU A 14 4.05 2.00 -6.14
N LEU A 15 4.42 0.84 -5.59
CA LEU A 15 4.26 0.56 -4.16
C LEU A 15 4.99 1.61 -3.31
N LEU A 16 6.23 1.93 -3.66
CA LEU A 16 7.02 2.92 -2.90
C LEU A 16 6.52 4.35 -3.11
N VAL A 17 5.99 4.68 -4.29
CA VAL A 17 5.25 5.94 -4.50
C VAL A 17 4.03 6.01 -3.59
N CYS A 18 3.27 4.92 -3.46
CA CYS A 18 2.14 4.85 -2.55
C CYS A 18 2.58 5.04 -1.09
N VAL A 19 3.67 4.39 -0.66
CA VAL A 19 4.29 4.60 0.67
C VAL A 19 4.66 6.06 0.87
N TYR A 20 5.27 6.70 -0.13
CA TYR A 20 5.62 8.12 -0.07
C TYR A 20 4.38 8.99 0.16
N LEU A 21 3.31 8.74 -0.58
CA LEU A 21 2.04 9.46 -0.45
C LEU A 21 1.42 9.29 0.95
N PHE A 22 1.46 8.08 1.51
CA PHE A 22 0.99 7.81 2.87
C PHE A 22 1.83 8.49 3.96
N LEU A 23 3.12 8.70 3.71
CA LEU A 23 4.01 9.38 4.63
C LEU A 23 3.97 10.92 4.52
N MET A 24 3.43 11.46 3.40
CA MET A 24 3.37 12.92 3.18
C MET A 24 2.65 13.71 4.27
N PRO A 25 1.50 13.25 4.82
CA PRO A 25 0.82 13.96 5.91
C PRO A 25 1.63 14.01 7.20
N LEU A 26 2.61 13.12 7.34
CA LEU A 26 3.53 13.12 8.46
C LEU A 26 4.56 14.25 8.23
N HIS A 27 4.55 15.31 9.04
CA HIS A 27 5.46 16.48 8.95
C HIS A 27 6.95 16.12 8.82
N VAL A 28 7.30 14.86 9.06
CA VAL A 28 8.64 14.29 8.85
C VAL A 28 9.10 14.43 7.39
N MET A 29 8.15 14.45 6.43
CA MET A 29 8.48 14.53 4.99
C MET A 29 8.78 15.96 4.52
N GLU A 30 8.22 16.99 5.16
CA GLU A 30 8.34 18.36 4.66
C GLU A 30 9.76 18.92 4.73
N LYS A 31 10.52 18.55 5.77
CA LYS A 31 11.86 19.11 6.01
C LYS A 31 12.99 18.55 5.15
N LYS A 32 12.81 17.35 4.51
CA LYS A 32 13.89 16.65 3.78
C LYS A 32 13.36 15.83 2.59
N LYS A 33 12.53 16.42 1.74
CA LYS A 33 11.88 15.76 0.59
C LYS A 33 12.85 14.98 -0.29
N ILE A 34 13.97 15.59 -0.68
CA ILE A 34 14.98 14.95 -1.56
C ILE A 34 15.61 13.74 -0.88
N LYS A 35 16.02 13.88 0.39
CA LYS A 35 16.62 12.77 1.15
C LYS A 35 15.66 11.60 1.29
N ASN A 36 14.41 11.87 1.59
CA ASN A 36 13.38 10.84 1.75
C ASN A 36 13.08 10.14 0.42
N GLY A 37 13.04 10.89 -0.69
CA GLY A 37 12.95 10.33 -2.03
C GLY A 37 14.12 9.41 -2.38
N LEU A 38 15.35 9.79 -2.02
CA LEU A 38 16.55 8.97 -2.22
C LEU A 38 16.52 7.66 -1.39
N ILE A 39 15.99 7.70 -0.16
CA ILE A 39 15.83 6.48 0.66
C ILE A 39 14.84 5.52 0.00
N LEU A 40 13.70 6.00 -0.49
CA LEU A 40 12.72 5.17 -1.19
C LEU A 40 13.27 4.64 -2.52
N PHE A 41 13.99 5.46 -3.27
CA PHE A 41 14.66 5.02 -4.49
C PHE A 41 15.71 3.93 -4.19
N GLY A 42 16.50 4.10 -3.12
CA GLY A 42 17.43 3.06 -2.64
C GLY A 42 16.71 1.77 -2.25
N ALA A 43 15.58 1.86 -1.56
CA ALA A 43 14.75 0.70 -1.24
C ALA A 43 14.26 -0.04 -2.49
N TRP A 44 13.87 0.70 -3.53
CA TRP A 44 13.52 0.12 -4.82
C TRP A 44 14.68 -0.61 -5.47
N CYS A 45 15.85 0.00 -5.50
CA CYS A 45 17.07 -0.67 -6.01
C CYS A 45 17.38 -1.95 -5.23
N VAL A 46 17.20 -1.94 -3.90
CA VAL A 46 17.41 -3.14 -3.06
C VAL A 46 16.39 -4.23 -3.38
N MET A 47 15.11 -3.89 -3.60
CA MET A 47 14.08 -4.86 -4.02
C MET A 47 14.46 -5.52 -5.35
N LEU A 48 14.94 -4.73 -6.30
CA LEU A 48 15.41 -5.24 -7.60
C LEU A 48 16.63 -6.15 -7.45
N ALA A 49 17.63 -5.70 -6.70
CA ALA A 49 18.84 -6.49 -6.46
C ALA A 49 18.52 -7.82 -5.75
N ALA A 50 17.62 -7.78 -4.75
CA ALA A 50 17.19 -8.99 -4.06
C ALA A 50 16.56 -10.02 -5.00
N ARG A 51 15.74 -9.58 -5.96
CA ARG A 51 15.13 -10.48 -6.96
C ARG A 51 16.12 -11.03 -7.97
N LEU A 52 17.10 -10.22 -8.36
CA LEU A 52 18.13 -10.66 -9.31
C LEU A 52 19.10 -11.64 -8.66
N LEU A 53 19.46 -11.42 -7.39
CA LEU A 53 20.42 -12.23 -6.67
C LEU A 53 19.82 -13.51 -6.08
N ILE A 54 18.52 -13.48 -5.77
CA ILE A 54 17.81 -14.60 -5.13
C ILE A 54 16.56 -14.94 -5.98
N PRO A 55 16.73 -15.74 -7.06
CA PRO A 55 15.62 -16.11 -7.95
C PRO A 55 14.44 -16.74 -7.22
N ALA A 56 14.69 -17.50 -6.15
CA ALA A 56 13.65 -18.10 -5.30
C ALA A 56 12.66 -17.07 -4.72
N ILE A 57 13.07 -15.81 -4.51
CA ILE A 57 12.15 -14.75 -4.05
C ILE A 57 11.08 -14.49 -5.11
N GLY A 58 11.45 -14.46 -6.39
CA GLY A 58 10.49 -14.24 -7.48
C GLY A 58 9.55 -15.42 -7.74
N GLU A 59 9.93 -16.63 -7.33
CA GLU A 59 9.14 -17.85 -7.50
C GLU A 59 8.13 -18.07 -6.37
N HIS A 60 8.46 -17.61 -5.15
CA HIS A 60 7.64 -17.80 -3.97
C HIS A 60 6.95 -16.51 -3.53
N LEU A 61 5.64 -16.46 -3.68
CA LEU A 61 4.80 -15.29 -3.37
C LEU A 61 4.95 -14.81 -1.92
N ILE A 62 5.08 -15.74 -0.98
CA ILE A 62 5.27 -15.45 0.44
C ILE A 62 6.65 -14.78 0.67
N ALA A 63 7.71 -15.29 0.04
CA ALA A 63 9.04 -14.70 0.14
C ALA A 63 9.07 -13.28 -0.44
N GLU A 64 8.40 -13.08 -1.58
CA GLU A 64 8.25 -11.79 -2.24
C GLU A 64 7.50 -10.79 -1.33
N PHE A 65 6.44 -11.23 -0.65
CA PHE A 65 5.73 -10.40 0.31
C PHE A 65 6.63 -9.96 1.48
N PHE A 66 7.32 -10.92 2.11
CA PHE A 66 8.22 -10.60 3.23
C PHE A 66 9.35 -9.67 2.81
N MET A 67 9.94 -9.87 1.64
CA MET A 67 10.94 -8.97 1.09
C MET A 67 10.40 -7.53 0.99
N ARG A 68 9.23 -7.35 0.35
CA ARG A 68 8.60 -6.03 0.23
C ARG A 68 8.30 -5.42 1.59
N PHE A 69 7.72 -6.20 2.49
CA PHE A 69 7.37 -5.74 3.83
C PHE A 69 8.61 -5.26 4.60
N VAL A 70 9.66 -6.08 4.67
CA VAL A 70 10.89 -5.78 5.42
C VAL A 70 11.60 -4.55 4.82
N ILE A 71 11.79 -4.51 3.50
CA ILE A 71 12.49 -3.38 2.85
C ILE A 71 11.69 -2.09 3.04
N THR A 72 10.36 -2.14 2.90
CA THR A 72 9.50 -0.97 3.11
C THR A 72 9.56 -0.50 4.57
N MET A 73 9.52 -1.42 5.54
CA MET A 73 9.65 -1.09 6.97
C MET A 73 10.98 -0.43 7.30
N ILE A 74 12.08 -0.95 6.73
CA ILE A 74 13.41 -0.35 6.90
C ILE A 74 13.44 1.06 6.30
N ALA A 75 12.92 1.25 5.08
CA ALA A 75 12.88 2.54 4.42
C ALA A 75 12.06 3.58 5.23
N VAL A 76 10.88 3.18 5.71
CA VAL A 76 10.03 4.02 6.57
C VAL A 76 10.73 4.34 7.89
N GLY A 77 11.41 3.37 8.51
CA GLY A 77 12.21 3.57 9.73
C GLY A 77 13.36 4.57 9.55
N LEU A 78 14.07 4.49 8.41
CA LEU A 78 15.15 5.43 8.07
C LEU A 78 14.64 6.86 7.80
N ILE A 79 13.45 6.99 7.20
CA ILE A 79 12.81 8.28 6.95
C ILE A 79 12.37 8.92 8.28
N SER A 80 11.70 8.15 9.12
CA SER A 80 11.12 8.64 10.38
C SER A 80 12.12 8.74 11.52
N LYS A 81 13.26 8.05 11.42
CA LYS A 81 14.26 7.87 12.48
C LYS A 81 13.70 7.23 13.77
N LYS A 82 12.48 6.74 13.74
CA LYS A 82 11.79 6.13 14.87
C LYS A 82 10.81 5.09 14.34
N ILE A 83 10.80 3.91 14.93
CA ILE A 83 9.77 2.91 14.67
C ILE A 83 8.64 3.16 15.67
N SER A 84 7.50 3.58 15.18
CA SER A 84 6.29 3.78 15.98
C SER A 84 5.12 2.98 15.38
N TRP A 85 4.05 2.82 16.14
CA TRP A 85 2.85 2.12 15.67
C TRP A 85 2.24 2.78 14.43
N GLU A 86 2.32 4.11 14.35
CA GLU A 86 1.86 4.89 13.21
C GLU A 86 2.65 4.55 11.94
N MET A 87 3.95 4.35 12.06
CA MET A 87 4.81 3.99 10.92
C MET A 87 4.52 2.59 10.41
N ILE A 88 4.32 1.64 11.31
CA ILE A 88 3.90 0.28 10.95
C ILE A 88 2.55 0.35 10.23
N TYR A 89 1.61 1.11 10.76
CA TYR A 89 0.31 1.34 10.14
C TYR A 89 0.43 1.91 8.73
N CYS A 90 1.26 2.95 8.53
CA CYS A 90 1.53 3.55 7.22
C CYS A 90 2.23 2.61 6.24
N THR A 91 2.90 1.56 6.71
CA THR A 91 3.54 0.55 5.85
C THR A 91 2.53 -0.54 5.43
N VAL A 92 1.64 -0.92 6.35
CA VAL A 92 0.64 -1.96 6.12
C VAL A 92 -0.37 -1.56 5.03
N TRP A 93 -0.82 -0.30 5.03
CA TRP A 93 -1.80 0.20 4.08
C TRP A 93 -1.38 0.06 2.60
N PRO A 94 -0.22 0.58 2.18
CA PRO A 94 0.23 0.45 0.80
C PRO A 94 0.33 -1.00 0.33
N LEU A 95 0.68 -1.92 1.22
CA LEU A 95 0.76 -3.35 0.89
C LEU A 95 -0.61 -3.97 0.64
N ILE A 96 -1.62 -3.63 1.45
CA ILE A 96 -3.00 -4.08 1.21
C ILE A 96 -3.51 -3.54 -0.12
N VAL A 97 -3.30 -2.25 -0.36
CA VAL A 97 -3.67 -1.60 -1.63
C VAL A 97 -2.96 -2.27 -2.80
N TYR A 98 -1.68 -2.58 -2.66
CA TYR A 98 -0.90 -3.30 -3.66
C TYR A 98 -1.53 -4.66 -3.99
N HIS A 99 -1.90 -5.46 -3.00
CA HIS A 99 -2.54 -6.77 -3.24
C HIS A 99 -3.89 -6.60 -3.95
N CYS A 100 -4.69 -5.63 -3.53
CA CYS A 100 -5.99 -5.35 -4.13
C CYS A 100 -5.85 -4.99 -5.62
N ILE A 101 -4.98 -4.05 -5.96
CA ILE A 101 -4.75 -3.61 -7.34
C ILE A 101 -4.26 -4.78 -8.20
N ASN A 102 -3.34 -5.59 -7.67
CA ASN A 102 -2.82 -6.75 -8.39
C ASN A 102 -3.88 -7.82 -8.67
N ILE A 103 -4.76 -8.12 -7.73
CA ILE A 103 -5.85 -9.07 -7.94
C ILE A 103 -6.83 -8.54 -8.98
N ILE A 104 -7.21 -7.26 -8.88
CA ILE A 104 -8.10 -6.65 -9.87
C ILE A 104 -7.47 -6.69 -11.26
N TRP A 105 -6.18 -6.34 -11.38
CA TRP A 105 -5.46 -6.40 -12.66
C TRP A 105 -5.46 -7.80 -13.22
N ASN A 106 -5.07 -8.81 -12.43
CA ASN A 106 -5.00 -10.18 -12.91
C ASN A 106 -6.38 -10.74 -13.29
N SER A 107 -7.44 -10.32 -12.60
CA SER A 107 -8.81 -10.67 -12.95
C SER A 107 -9.23 -10.04 -14.27
N LEU A 108 -8.96 -8.76 -14.47
CA LEU A 108 -9.26 -8.04 -15.70
C LEU A 108 -8.45 -8.57 -16.89
N HIS A 109 -7.17 -8.85 -16.69
CA HIS A 109 -6.29 -9.36 -17.73
C HIS A 109 -6.78 -10.71 -18.29
N ARG A 110 -7.34 -11.58 -17.45
CA ARG A 110 -7.84 -12.88 -17.88
C ARG A 110 -9.18 -12.84 -18.59
N VAL A 111 -10.07 -11.93 -18.16
CA VAL A 111 -11.43 -11.82 -18.75
C VAL A 111 -11.42 -11.00 -20.03
N SER A 112 -10.39 -10.21 -20.24
CA SER A 112 -10.36 -9.25 -21.34
C SER A 112 -9.58 -9.76 -22.56
N VAL A 113 -9.85 -9.12 -23.70
CA VAL A 113 -9.12 -9.30 -24.95
C VAL A 113 -7.62 -8.96 -24.81
N ILE A 114 -7.18 -8.47 -23.65
CA ILE A 114 -5.81 -8.05 -23.38
C ILE A 114 -4.83 -9.23 -23.49
N GLU A 115 -5.23 -10.42 -23.01
CA GLU A 115 -4.37 -11.62 -23.08
C GLU A 115 -4.03 -12.03 -24.52
N GLN A 116 -4.89 -11.67 -25.48
CA GLN A 116 -4.71 -11.98 -26.91
C GLN A 116 -3.86 -10.95 -27.63
N GLN A 117 -3.55 -9.81 -27.00
CA GLN A 117 -2.78 -8.74 -27.61
C GLN A 117 -1.26 -9.02 -27.61
N PRO A 118 -0.51 -8.38 -28.52
CA PRO A 118 0.95 -8.42 -28.48
C PRO A 118 1.51 -7.99 -27.13
N ARG A 119 2.61 -8.60 -26.68
CA ARG A 119 3.22 -8.34 -25.36
C ARG A 119 3.43 -6.86 -25.08
N VAL A 120 3.85 -6.07 -26.07
CA VAL A 120 4.05 -4.61 -25.91
C VAL A 120 2.76 -3.89 -25.51
N LEU A 121 1.62 -4.26 -26.12
CA LEU A 121 0.33 -3.69 -25.76
C LEU A 121 -0.12 -4.15 -24.35
N GLN A 122 0.13 -5.39 -23.97
CA GLN A 122 -0.14 -5.87 -22.63
C GLN A 122 0.64 -5.07 -21.57
N TYR A 123 1.92 -4.74 -21.84
CA TYR A 123 2.73 -3.87 -20.98
C TYR A 123 2.16 -2.46 -20.88
N LEU A 124 1.78 -1.85 -22.00
CA LEU A 124 1.17 -0.52 -22.02
C LEU A 124 -0.14 -0.47 -21.23
N PHE A 125 -1.02 -1.46 -21.42
CA PHE A 125 -2.27 -1.56 -20.67
C PHE A 125 -2.02 -1.74 -19.17
N SER A 126 -1.06 -2.60 -18.78
CA SER A 126 -0.72 -2.77 -17.37
C SER A 126 -0.20 -1.46 -16.76
N LEU A 127 0.70 -0.77 -17.45
CA LEU A 127 1.27 0.50 -17.00
C LEU A 127 0.20 1.57 -16.83
N LEU A 128 -0.68 1.71 -17.83
CA LEU A 128 -1.80 2.65 -17.76
C LEU A 128 -2.77 2.32 -16.64
N PHE A 129 -3.12 1.04 -16.46
CA PHE A 129 -4.01 0.60 -15.39
C PHE A 129 -3.42 0.91 -14.01
N PHE A 130 -2.17 0.49 -13.76
CA PHE A 130 -1.51 0.76 -12.48
C PHE A 130 -1.36 2.26 -12.23
N ALA A 131 -0.94 3.03 -13.22
CA ALA A 131 -0.84 4.49 -13.11
C ALA A 131 -2.20 5.13 -12.79
N ALA A 132 -3.26 4.73 -13.47
CA ALA A 132 -4.62 5.23 -13.23
C ALA A 132 -5.12 4.87 -11.82
N MET A 133 -4.91 3.63 -11.38
CA MET A 133 -5.32 3.18 -10.03
C MET A 133 -4.58 3.91 -8.93
N TYR A 134 -3.25 4.09 -9.07
CA TYR A 134 -2.48 4.84 -8.09
C TYR A 134 -2.77 6.34 -8.11
N LEU A 135 -3.06 6.92 -9.28
CA LEU A 135 -3.53 8.30 -9.38
C LEU A 135 -4.87 8.48 -8.67
N LEU A 136 -5.82 7.60 -8.93
CA LEU A 136 -7.13 7.61 -8.29
C LEU A 136 -7.00 7.46 -6.78
N LEU A 137 -6.15 6.55 -6.30
CA LEU A 137 -5.84 6.39 -4.89
C LEU A 137 -5.18 7.64 -4.31
N SER A 138 -4.22 8.26 -5.01
CA SER A 138 -3.57 9.47 -4.52
C SER A 138 -4.58 10.60 -4.35
N ILE A 139 -5.45 10.82 -5.32
CA ILE A 139 -6.50 11.85 -5.25
C ILE A 139 -7.46 11.57 -4.10
N THR A 140 -7.92 10.32 -3.94
CA THR A 140 -8.82 9.92 -2.87
C THR A 140 -8.15 10.02 -1.51
N LEU A 141 -6.92 9.54 -1.36
CA LEU A 141 -6.15 9.61 -0.13
C LEU A 141 -5.86 11.05 0.30
N PHE A 142 -5.41 11.93 -0.62
CA PHE A 142 -5.20 13.34 -0.31
C PHE A 142 -6.47 14.07 0.11
N ARG A 143 -7.61 13.69 -0.43
CA ARG A 143 -8.89 14.31 -0.12
C ARG A 143 -9.51 13.81 1.18
N TRP A 144 -9.23 12.54 1.54
CA TRP A 144 -9.92 11.81 2.61
C TRP A 144 -9.04 11.55 3.83
N LEU A 145 -7.72 11.50 3.68
CA LEU A 145 -6.80 11.37 4.79
C LEU A 145 -6.83 12.65 5.63
N PRO A 146 -7.18 12.55 6.90
CA PRO A 146 -7.04 13.68 7.81
C PRO A 146 -5.56 14.08 7.86
N ARG A 147 -5.28 15.37 7.76
CA ARG A 147 -3.91 15.90 7.79
C ARG A 147 -3.11 15.45 9.01
N ASN A 148 -3.78 15.06 10.08
CA ASN A 148 -3.20 14.65 11.37
C ASN A 148 -3.60 13.23 11.82
N GLY A 149 -4.50 12.55 11.12
CA GLY A 149 -5.18 11.35 11.61
C GLY A 149 -4.33 10.08 11.76
N PHE A 150 -3.17 10.02 11.12
CA PHE A 150 -2.26 8.88 11.29
C PHE A 150 -1.42 8.94 12.57
N TYR A 151 -1.26 10.12 13.19
CA TYR A 151 -0.48 10.30 14.41
C TYR A 151 -1.06 9.59 15.63
N GLN A 152 -2.31 9.17 15.56
CA GLN A 152 -3.01 8.51 16.67
C GLN A 152 -3.26 7.02 16.44
N ALA A 153 -2.58 6.41 15.47
CA ALA A 153 -2.66 4.98 15.27
C ALA A 153 -2.01 4.24 16.47
N GLY A 154 -2.80 4.00 17.50
CA GLY A 154 -2.37 3.22 18.65
C GLY A 154 -2.19 1.74 18.31
N PRO A 155 -1.63 0.92 19.24
CA PRO A 155 -1.31 -0.48 19.01
C PRO A 155 -2.51 -1.31 18.55
N ARG A 156 -3.70 -1.07 19.10
CA ARG A 156 -4.92 -1.81 18.72
C ARG A 156 -5.29 -1.63 17.26
N ARG A 157 -5.13 -0.42 16.72
CA ARG A 157 -5.47 -0.10 15.32
C ARG A 157 -4.43 -0.67 14.36
N THR A 158 -3.16 -0.58 14.72
CA THR A 158 -2.07 -1.18 13.94
C THR A 158 -2.22 -2.70 13.90
N LEU A 159 -2.58 -3.34 15.01
CA LEU A 159 -2.84 -4.78 15.04
C LEU A 159 -4.05 -5.17 14.18
N SER A 160 -5.14 -4.40 14.19
CA SER A 160 -6.29 -4.67 13.32
C SER A 160 -5.93 -4.52 11.84
N ALA A 161 -5.14 -3.51 11.48
CA ALA A 161 -4.66 -3.35 10.10
C ALA A 161 -3.70 -4.49 9.70
N ALA A 162 -2.83 -4.95 10.61
CA ALA A 162 -1.98 -6.11 10.38
C ALA A 162 -2.79 -7.39 10.15
N ALA A 163 -3.85 -7.62 10.93
CA ALA A 163 -4.76 -8.75 10.73
C ALA A 163 -5.42 -8.70 9.33
N VAL A 164 -5.84 -7.52 8.90
CA VAL A 164 -6.39 -7.31 7.54
C VAL A 164 -5.31 -7.55 6.48
N LEU A 165 -4.05 -7.18 6.73
CA LEU A 165 -2.94 -7.49 5.82
C LEU A 165 -2.72 -9.00 5.68
N PHE A 166 -2.78 -9.75 6.77
CA PHE A 166 -2.70 -11.22 6.71
C PHE A 166 -3.86 -11.83 5.93
N LEU A 167 -5.08 -11.32 6.13
CA LEU A 167 -6.25 -11.76 5.36
C LEU A 167 -6.08 -11.44 3.87
N SER A 168 -5.59 -10.25 3.55
CA SER A 168 -5.28 -9.82 2.19
C SER A 168 -4.21 -10.73 1.54
N LEU A 169 -3.13 -11.02 2.26
CA LEU A 169 -2.07 -11.91 1.80
C LEU A 169 -2.58 -13.34 1.55
N PHE A 170 -3.36 -13.88 2.48
CA PHE A 170 -3.96 -15.20 2.35
C PHE A 170 -4.88 -15.29 1.14
N SER A 171 -5.73 -14.26 0.95
CA SER A 171 -6.60 -14.15 -0.22
C SER A 171 -5.80 -14.05 -1.52
N TYR A 172 -4.72 -13.27 -1.53
CA TYR A 172 -3.82 -13.10 -2.66
C TYR A 172 -3.12 -14.42 -3.00
N TYR A 173 -2.64 -15.15 -2.00
CA TYR A 173 -2.03 -16.47 -2.17
C TYR A 173 -3.03 -17.49 -2.76
N ASN A 174 -4.24 -17.59 -2.21
CA ASN A 174 -5.27 -18.48 -2.73
C ASN A 174 -5.67 -18.14 -4.17
N PHE A 175 -5.73 -16.87 -4.52
CA PHE A 175 -6.00 -16.44 -5.89
C PHE A 175 -4.96 -16.99 -6.87
N TYR A 176 -3.68 -16.94 -6.50
CA TYR A 176 -2.61 -17.47 -7.35
C TYR A 176 -2.58 -18.98 -7.41
N GLN A 177 -2.84 -19.67 -6.31
CA GLN A 177 -2.91 -21.15 -6.28
C GLN A 177 -4.05 -21.68 -7.14
N ASN A 178 -5.19 -21.02 -7.13
CA ASN A 178 -6.37 -21.39 -7.91
C ASN A 178 -6.35 -20.80 -9.33
N ARG A 179 -5.18 -20.49 -9.86
CA ARG A 179 -4.99 -19.93 -11.21
C ARG A 179 -5.85 -18.69 -11.50
N GLY A 180 -6.27 -17.96 -10.47
CA GLY A 180 -7.04 -16.72 -10.58
C GLY A 180 -8.55 -16.91 -10.80
N GLU A 181 -9.09 -18.08 -10.60
CA GLU A 181 -10.54 -18.35 -10.77
C GLU A 181 -11.37 -18.07 -9.51
N SER A 182 -10.75 -17.51 -8.49
CA SER A 182 -11.42 -17.29 -7.20
C SER A 182 -12.10 -15.91 -7.12
N ASN A 183 -13.40 -15.86 -7.42
CA ASN A 183 -14.24 -14.69 -7.16
C ASN A 183 -14.24 -14.30 -5.67
N LEU A 184 -14.08 -15.27 -4.77
CA LEU A 184 -13.97 -15.05 -3.34
C LEU A 184 -12.76 -14.20 -3.00
N ALA A 185 -11.63 -14.39 -3.68
CA ALA A 185 -10.44 -13.58 -3.45
C ALA A 185 -10.67 -12.09 -3.76
N VAL A 186 -11.40 -11.79 -4.83
CA VAL A 186 -11.77 -10.40 -5.19
C VAL A 186 -12.66 -9.79 -4.11
N LEU A 187 -13.68 -10.54 -3.64
CA LEU A 187 -14.58 -10.07 -2.58
C LEU A 187 -13.83 -9.80 -1.27
N VAL A 188 -12.90 -10.68 -0.87
CA VAL A 188 -12.08 -10.48 0.33
C VAL A 188 -11.21 -9.24 0.20
N GLN A 189 -10.62 -8.97 -0.97
CA GLN A 189 -9.83 -7.76 -1.18
C GLN A 189 -10.67 -6.48 -1.12
N LEU A 190 -11.85 -6.50 -1.71
CA LEU A 190 -12.80 -5.38 -1.59
C LEU A 190 -13.21 -5.13 -0.15
N TYR A 191 -13.44 -6.21 0.62
CA TYR A 191 -13.68 -6.11 2.06
C TYR A 191 -12.49 -5.47 2.80
N CYS A 192 -11.26 -5.89 2.51
CA CYS A 192 -10.06 -5.33 3.12
C CYS A 192 -9.94 -3.81 2.86
N VAL A 193 -10.16 -3.38 1.61
CA VAL A 193 -10.12 -1.96 1.23
C VAL A 193 -11.26 -1.18 1.91
N THR A 194 -12.47 -1.72 1.91
CA THR A 194 -13.61 -1.10 2.59
C THR A 194 -13.38 -0.95 4.08
N PHE A 195 -12.82 -1.97 4.72
CA PHE A 195 -12.47 -1.91 6.14
C PHE A 195 -11.45 -0.81 6.45
N LEU A 196 -10.42 -0.70 5.61
CA LEU A 196 -9.45 0.37 5.74
C LEU A 196 -10.10 1.76 5.57
N TYR A 197 -10.98 1.89 4.58
CA TYR A 197 -11.72 3.11 4.35
C TYR A 197 -12.57 3.49 5.58
N LEU A 198 -13.31 2.55 6.14
CA LEU A 198 -14.11 2.76 7.36
C LEU A 198 -13.22 3.15 8.56
N GLN A 199 -12.05 2.53 8.69
CA GLN A 199 -11.09 2.95 9.71
C GLN A 199 -10.66 4.41 9.51
N ALA A 200 -10.34 4.84 8.29
CA ALA A 200 -9.95 6.22 8.01
C ALA A 200 -11.06 7.22 8.34
N GLU A 201 -12.33 6.89 8.02
CA GLU A 201 -13.50 7.70 8.37
C GLU A 201 -13.70 7.83 9.89
N LEU A 202 -13.54 6.73 10.62
CA LEU A 202 -13.64 6.75 12.08
C LEU A 202 -12.55 7.62 12.72
N PHE A 203 -11.35 7.63 12.14
CA PHE A 203 -10.27 8.53 12.56
C PHE A 203 -10.66 9.99 12.38
N LYS A 204 -11.13 10.36 11.18
CA LYS A 204 -11.56 11.72 10.87
C LYS A 204 -12.63 12.22 11.85
N LYS A 205 -13.62 11.38 12.16
CA LYS A 205 -14.67 11.72 13.12
C LYS A 205 -14.13 11.90 14.55
N SER A 206 -13.16 11.08 14.97
CA SER A 206 -12.55 11.21 16.31
C SER A 206 -11.70 12.48 16.45
N GLU A 207 -11.01 12.91 15.41
CA GLU A 207 -10.26 14.18 15.38
C GLU A 207 -11.19 15.38 15.52
N VAL A 208 -12.21 15.44 14.68
CA VAL A 208 -13.20 16.52 14.73
C VAL A 208 -13.83 16.62 16.13
N LYS A 209 -14.15 15.47 16.75
CA LYS A 209 -14.67 15.45 18.11
C LYS A 209 -13.67 15.99 19.15
N GLN A 210 -12.39 15.65 19.00
CA GLN A 210 -11.35 16.16 19.90
C GLN A 210 -11.14 17.67 19.75
N GLU A 211 -11.15 18.19 18.53
CA GLU A 211 -11.05 19.64 18.26
C GLU A 211 -12.23 20.40 18.89
N TYR A 212 -13.45 19.89 18.76
CA TYR A 212 -14.63 20.47 19.42
C TYR A 212 -14.48 20.48 20.95
N THR A 213 -14.03 19.37 21.54
CA THR A 213 -13.84 19.29 23.00
C THR A 213 -12.74 20.23 23.49
N LEU A 214 -11.68 20.42 22.71
CA LEU A 214 -10.62 21.40 23.04
C LEU A 214 -11.12 22.84 22.94
N MET A 215 -11.86 23.18 21.88
CA MET A 215 -12.48 24.49 21.75
C MET A 215 -13.44 24.77 22.88
N GLU A 216 -14.30 23.84 23.23
CA GLU A 216 -15.23 23.96 24.35
C GLU A 216 -14.51 24.22 25.68
N ARG A 217 -13.41 23.50 25.97
CA ARG A 217 -12.60 23.73 27.16
C ARG A 217 -11.96 25.13 27.18
N MET A 218 -11.48 25.62 26.02
CA MET A 218 -10.92 26.97 25.93
C MET A 218 -11.99 28.06 26.19
N TRP A 219 -13.24 27.84 25.73
CA TRP A 219 -14.34 28.76 26.01
C TRP A 219 -14.72 28.83 27.50
N TYR A 220 -14.64 27.70 28.21
CA TYR A 220 -14.90 27.67 29.66
C TYR A 220 -13.77 28.21 30.54
N GLN A 221 -12.59 28.47 29.96
CA GLN A 221 -11.44 29.01 30.68
C GLN A 221 -11.28 30.56 30.49
N GLN A 222 -12.07 31.16 29.61
CA GLN A 222 -12.21 32.60 29.44
C GLN A 222 -13.33 33.19 30.30
#